data_f1e09bcaf828536ae2abe846cd48eb78
#
_entry.id   f1e09bcaf828536ae2abe846cd48eb78
#
_cell.length_a   1.000
_cell.length_b   1.000
_cell.length_c   1.000
_cell.angle_alpha   90.00
_cell.angle_beta   90.00
_cell.angle_gamma   90.00
#
_symmetry.space_group_name_H-M   'P 1'
#
loop_
_entity.id
_entity.type
_entity.pdbx_description
1 polymer ?
#
loop_
_entity_poly.entity_id
_entity_poly.type
_entity_poly.pdbx_seq_one_letter_code
_entity_poly.pdbx_strand_id
1 'polypeptide(L)'
;MASSGTTSNTMRFTGAQLVVHLLERQGITMVSGIPGGSILPIYDALSQSTQIRHILARHEQGAGFIAQGMARTEGKPAVCMACSGPGATNLVTAIADARLDSIPLVCITGQVPASMIGTDAFQEVDTYGISIPITKHNYLVRHISELPQVMSDAFRIAQSGRPGPVWIDIPKDVQTAEIEIDVLPEPGERAPAPEFSAESVRDAAAMINAAKRPVLYLGGGAINAADEIRQFAEKANLPTTMTLMALGMLPKAHPLSLGMLGMHGARSTNFILQQSDLLVVLGARFDDRATGKVAEFCPNAKIIHVDIDRAELGKIKQAHVAIQADVDDVLTKLLPQIDAQPRDAWRGKVAELQQEFPGAIPEAGDPLSHY
;
A
#
# COMPACT_ATOMS: atom_id res chain seq x y z
N MET A 1 16.46 -5.82 56.79
CA MET A 1 16.70 -5.95 55.32
C MET A 1 15.47 -6.61 54.71
N ALA A 2 14.60 -5.80 54.16
CA ALA A 2 13.42 -6.33 53.47
C ALA A 2 13.82 -6.54 51.98
N SER A 3 13.84 -7.80 51.55
CA SER A 3 14.00 -8.14 50.14
C SER A 3 12.80 -7.67 49.36
N SER A 4 12.94 -6.63 48.54
CA SER A 4 11.98 -6.28 47.52
C SER A 4 11.94 -7.41 46.48
N GLY A 5 11.05 -8.37 46.69
CA GLY A 5 10.72 -9.34 45.68
C GLY A 5 10.04 -8.62 44.50
N THR A 6 10.78 -8.37 43.45
CA THR A 6 10.23 -8.10 42.13
C THR A 6 9.48 -9.35 41.70
N THR A 7 8.14 -9.37 41.86
CA THR A 7 7.29 -10.38 41.21
C THR A 7 7.48 -10.20 39.71
N SER A 8 8.28 -11.04 39.09
CA SER A 8 8.32 -11.16 37.63
C SER A 8 6.91 -11.58 37.18
N ASN A 9 6.26 -10.73 36.39
CA ASN A 9 4.92 -11.01 35.87
C ASN A 9 5.05 -11.87 34.61
N THR A 10 5.65 -13.08 34.79
CA THR A 10 5.87 -14.03 33.69
C THR A 10 4.51 -14.51 33.16
N MET A 11 4.27 -14.29 31.89
CA MET A 11 3.07 -14.74 31.18
C MET A 11 3.36 -16.07 30.48
N ARG A 12 2.42 -17.01 30.53
CA ARG A 12 2.53 -18.30 29.84
C ARG A 12 1.51 -18.38 28.71
N PHE A 13 1.99 -18.76 27.51
CA PHE A 13 1.17 -18.90 26.31
C PHE A 13 1.52 -20.18 25.55
N THR A 14 0.54 -20.76 24.85
CA THR A 14 0.84 -21.54 23.65
C THR A 14 1.17 -20.60 22.49
N GLY A 15 1.87 -21.11 21.45
CA GLY A 15 2.14 -20.28 20.25
C GLY A 15 0.88 -19.71 19.62
N ALA A 16 -0.19 -20.49 19.59
CA ALA A 16 -1.50 -20.05 19.11
C ALA A 16 -2.10 -18.90 19.93
N GLN A 17 -2.10 -19.02 21.26
CA GLN A 17 -2.55 -17.95 22.15
C GLN A 17 -1.70 -16.72 22.03
N LEU A 18 -0.39 -16.88 21.86
CA LEU A 18 0.55 -15.77 21.69
C LEU A 18 0.28 -15.01 20.38
N VAL A 19 0.00 -15.69 19.27
CA VAL A 19 -0.37 -15.05 18.00
C VAL A 19 -1.62 -14.19 18.18
N VAL A 20 -2.67 -14.73 18.77
CA VAL A 20 -3.94 -13.99 19.00
C VAL A 20 -3.70 -12.78 19.90
N HIS A 21 -2.98 -12.98 21.02
CA HIS A 21 -2.66 -11.89 21.94
C HIS A 21 -1.83 -10.77 21.28
N LEU A 22 -0.87 -11.12 20.43
CA LEU A 22 -0.08 -10.13 19.69
C LEU A 22 -0.91 -9.39 18.62
N LEU A 23 -1.88 -10.04 17.99
CA LEU A 23 -2.85 -9.38 17.10
C LEU A 23 -3.74 -8.39 17.86
N GLU A 24 -4.24 -8.76 19.05
CA GLU A 24 -4.99 -7.85 19.90
C GLU A 24 -4.18 -6.63 20.33
N ARG A 25 -2.93 -6.84 20.75
CA ARG A 25 -2.00 -5.74 21.09
C ARG A 25 -1.72 -4.82 19.89
N GLN A 26 -1.69 -5.37 18.67
CA GLN A 26 -1.55 -4.59 17.44
C GLN A 26 -2.80 -3.78 17.07
N GLY A 27 -3.90 -3.96 17.82
CA GLY A 27 -5.19 -3.30 17.59
C GLY A 27 -6.00 -3.92 16.45
N ILE A 28 -5.73 -5.18 16.10
CA ILE A 28 -6.53 -5.90 15.11
C ILE A 28 -7.88 -6.28 15.71
N THR A 29 -8.94 -5.83 15.08
CA THR A 29 -10.34 -6.10 15.50
C THR A 29 -11.06 -7.08 14.57
N MET A 30 -10.53 -7.33 13.38
CA MET A 30 -11.09 -8.27 12.42
C MET A 30 -9.99 -9.05 11.71
N VAL A 31 -10.23 -10.33 11.48
CA VAL A 31 -9.42 -11.18 10.61
C VAL A 31 -10.33 -11.92 9.63
N SER A 32 -9.91 -12.11 8.41
CA SER A 32 -10.63 -12.90 7.41
C SER A 32 -9.89 -14.21 7.14
N GLY A 33 -10.59 -15.30 6.87
CA GLY A 33 -9.90 -16.56 6.61
C GLY A 33 -10.80 -17.77 6.49
N ILE A 34 -10.15 -18.92 6.33
CA ILE A 34 -10.79 -20.24 6.36
C ILE A 34 -9.98 -21.15 7.28
N PRO A 35 -10.61 -21.78 8.30
CA PRO A 35 -9.94 -22.75 9.15
C PRO A 35 -9.54 -24.00 8.36
N GLY A 36 -8.47 -24.67 8.81
CA GLY A 36 -8.00 -25.94 8.25
C GLY A 36 -7.00 -26.61 9.17
N GLY A 37 -6.67 -27.86 8.92
CA GLY A 37 -5.97 -28.76 9.85
C GLY A 37 -4.66 -28.22 10.42
N SER A 38 -3.87 -27.49 9.65
CA SER A 38 -2.57 -26.97 10.11
C SER A 38 -2.66 -25.62 10.84
N ILE A 39 -3.83 -24.96 10.87
CA ILE A 39 -4.02 -23.66 11.56
C ILE A 39 -5.09 -23.74 12.66
N LEU A 40 -5.70 -24.89 12.89
CA LEU A 40 -6.74 -25.07 13.92
C LEU A 40 -6.35 -24.56 15.31
N PRO A 41 -5.11 -24.75 15.81
CA PRO A 41 -4.77 -24.23 17.13
C PRO A 41 -4.91 -22.70 17.23
N ILE A 42 -4.55 -21.95 16.18
CA ILE A 42 -4.74 -20.49 16.13
C ILE A 42 -6.25 -20.16 16.09
N TYR A 43 -7.07 -20.88 15.32
CA TYR A 43 -8.52 -20.66 15.28
C TYR A 43 -9.20 -21.02 16.61
N ASP A 44 -8.71 -22.04 17.33
CA ASP A 44 -9.19 -22.36 18.66
C ASP A 44 -8.89 -21.24 19.65
N ALA A 45 -7.65 -20.73 19.66
CA ALA A 45 -7.29 -19.57 20.47
C ALA A 45 -8.11 -18.32 20.08
N LEU A 46 -8.32 -18.07 18.78
CA LEU A 46 -9.10 -16.96 18.26
C LEU A 46 -10.56 -17.02 18.71
N SER A 47 -11.14 -18.24 18.87
CA SER A 47 -12.50 -18.42 19.36
C SER A 47 -12.72 -17.92 20.79
N GLN A 48 -11.65 -17.77 21.55
CA GLN A 48 -11.67 -17.25 22.92
C GLN A 48 -11.46 -15.73 22.98
N SER A 49 -11.04 -15.11 21.87
CA SER A 49 -10.88 -13.65 21.81
C SER A 49 -12.25 -12.95 21.82
N THR A 50 -12.38 -11.93 22.65
CA THR A 50 -13.54 -11.02 22.67
C THR A 50 -13.28 -9.73 21.89
N GLN A 51 -12.05 -9.54 21.37
CA GLN A 51 -11.64 -8.33 20.68
C GLN A 51 -11.61 -8.52 19.16
N ILE A 52 -11.30 -9.73 18.69
CA ILE A 52 -11.12 -10.00 17.25
C ILE A 52 -12.33 -10.76 16.70
N ARG A 53 -13.00 -10.16 15.74
CA ARG A 53 -14.05 -10.80 14.95
C ARG A 53 -13.45 -11.57 13.78
N HIS A 54 -13.79 -12.85 13.65
CA HIS A 54 -13.46 -13.65 12.46
C HIS A 54 -14.51 -13.50 11.36
N ILE A 55 -14.07 -13.24 10.14
CA ILE A 55 -14.89 -13.24 8.93
C ILE A 55 -14.58 -14.50 8.12
N LEU A 56 -15.51 -15.45 8.16
CA LEU A 56 -15.39 -16.69 7.40
C LEU A 56 -15.64 -16.42 5.91
N ALA A 57 -14.61 -16.61 5.09
CA ALA A 57 -14.73 -16.53 3.63
C ALA A 57 -15.17 -17.88 3.04
N ARG A 58 -15.55 -17.88 1.75
CA ARG A 58 -15.89 -19.10 1.00
C ARG A 58 -14.72 -19.64 0.17
N HIS A 59 -13.68 -18.84 0.03
CA HIS A 59 -12.42 -19.14 -0.65
C HIS A 59 -11.32 -18.26 -0.05
N GLU A 60 -10.10 -18.77 0.09
CA GLU A 60 -8.99 -18.05 0.74
C GLU A 60 -8.61 -16.79 -0.05
N GLN A 61 -8.65 -16.83 -1.38
CA GLN A 61 -8.47 -15.63 -2.20
C GLN A 61 -9.46 -14.53 -1.81
N GLY A 62 -10.72 -14.91 -1.57
CA GLY A 62 -11.74 -13.97 -1.08
C GLY A 62 -11.39 -13.41 0.30
N ALA A 63 -10.81 -14.22 1.20
CA ALA A 63 -10.32 -13.75 2.49
C ALA A 63 -9.21 -12.71 2.32
N GLY A 64 -8.25 -12.96 1.41
CA GLY A 64 -7.20 -12.00 1.09
C GLY A 64 -7.76 -10.67 0.56
N PHE A 65 -8.76 -10.70 -0.34
CA PHE A 65 -9.39 -9.46 -0.84
C PHE A 65 -10.27 -8.76 0.20
N ILE A 66 -10.90 -9.48 1.13
CA ILE A 66 -11.57 -8.85 2.29
C ILE A 66 -10.56 -8.06 3.11
N ALA A 67 -9.41 -8.67 3.46
CA ALA A 67 -8.35 -7.98 4.19
C ALA A 67 -7.78 -6.78 3.40
N GLN A 68 -7.61 -6.89 2.09
CA GLN A 68 -7.23 -5.74 1.26
C GLN A 68 -8.25 -4.58 1.35
N GLY A 69 -9.56 -4.90 1.24
CA GLY A 69 -10.61 -3.90 1.37
C GLY A 69 -10.56 -3.17 2.71
N MET A 70 -10.34 -3.92 3.80
CA MET A 70 -10.16 -3.35 5.14
C MET A 70 -8.94 -2.44 5.20
N ALA A 71 -7.77 -2.90 4.74
CA ALA A 71 -6.55 -2.12 4.74
C ALA A 71 -6.67 -0.82 3.91
N ARG A 72 -7.35 -0.88 2.76
CA ARG A 72 -7.61 0.29 1.90
C ARG A 72 -8.49 1.34 2.59
N THR A 73 -9.48 0.92 3.34
CA THR A 73 -10.44 1.82 4.00
C THR A 73 -9.92 2.39 5.32
N GLU A 74 -9.13 1.61 6.05
CA GLU A 74 -8.61 2.01 7.37
C GLU A 74 -7.22 2.67 7.31
N GLY A 75 -6.50 2.51 6.18
CA GLY A 75 -5.12 2.97 6.05
C GLY A 75 -4.13 2.25 6.95
N LYS A 76 -4.48 1.06 7.47
CA LYS A 76 -3.71 0.25 8.42
C LYS A 76 -3.54 -1.17 7.93
N PRO A 77 -2.53 -1.92 8.42
CA PRO A 77 -2.39 -3.33 8.10
C PRO A 77 -3.61 -4.15 8.52
N ALA A 78 -4.14 -4.96 7.60
CA ALA A 78 -5.19 -5.92 7.87
C ALA A 78 -4.64 -7.35 7.81
N VAL A 79 -5.38 -8.32 8.37
CA VAL A 79 -4.94 -9.69 8.52
C VAL A 79 -5.85 -10.66 7.77
N CYS A 80 -5.23 -11.58 7.01
CA CYS A 80 -5.91 -12.76 6.49
C CYS A 80 -5.19 -14.03 6.95
N MET A 81 -5.97 -15.12 7.11
CA MET A 81 -5.46 -16.39 7.63
C MET A 81 -5.92 -17.56 6.78
N ALA A 82 -5.04 -18.55 6.58
CA ALA A 82 -5.36 -19.78 5.84
C ALA A 82 -4.58 -20.99 6.36
N CYS A 83 -5.05 -22.16 5.96
CA CYS A 83 -4.36 -23.42 6.16
C CYS A 83 -3.09 -23.51 5.29
N SER A 84 -2.29 -24.56 5.48
CA SER A 84 -1.17 -24.96 4.60
C SER A 84 -1.66 -25.45 3.22
N GLY A 85 -0.70 -25.77 2.35
CA GLY A 85 -0.98 -26.38 1.06
C GLY A 85 -1.94 -25.56 0.21
N PRO A 86 -3.11 -26.13 -0.18
CA PRO A 86 -4.08 -25.45 -1.02
C PRO A 86 -4.63 -24.16 -0.38
N GLY A 87 -4.73 -24.09 0.95
CA GLY A 87 -5.16 -22.88 1.65
C GLY A 87 -4.17 -21.74 1.44
N ALA A 88 -2.89 -21.99 1.58
CA ALA A 88 -1.82 -21.01 1.33
C ALA A 88 -1.76 -20.62 -0.15
N THR A 89 -1.75 -21.58 -1.08
CA THR A 89 -1.67 -21.29 -2.53
C THR A 89 -2.86 -20.50 -3.04
N ASN A 90 -4.05 -20.68 -2.49
CA ASN A 90 -5.23 -19.90 -2.82
C ASN A 90 -5.14 -18.41 -2.45
N LEU A 91 -4.24 -18.02 -1.53
CA LEU A 91 -3.99 -16.62 -1.17
C LEU A 91 -3.09 -15.89 -2.17
N VAL A 92 -2.30 -16.61 -2.97
CA VAL A 92 -1.23 -16.05 -3.82
C VAL A 92 -1.72 -14.89 -4.68
N THR A 93 -2.84 -15.02 -5.36
CA THR A 93 -3.39 -13.96 -6.22
C THR A 93 -3.68 -12.69 -5.42
N ALA A 94 -4.37 -12.80 -4.28
CA ALA A 94 -4.70 -11.64 -3.46
C ALA A 94 -3.45 -10.99 -2.85
N ILE A 95 -2.45 -11.76 -2.46
CA ILE A 95 -1.19 -11.22 -1.92
C ILE A 95 -0.37 -10.56 -3.01
N ALA A 96 -0.30 -11.14 -4.22
CA ALA A 96 0.39 -10.53 -5.36
C ALA A 96 -0.26 -9.19 -5.77
N ASP A 97 -1.59 -9.12 -5.78
CA ASP A 97 -2.36 -7.91 -6.04
C ASP A 97 -2.06 -6.83 -4.97
N ALA A 98 -2.10 -7.21 -3.69
CA ALA A 98 -1.74 -6.32 -2.59
C ALA A 98 -0.31 -5.76 -2.72
N ARG A 99 0.63 -6.58 -3.20
CA ARG A 99 2.03 -6.15 -3.44
C ARG A 99 2.12 -5.11 -4.54
N LEU A 100 1.38 -5.30 -5.63
CA LEU A 100 1.37 -4.35 -6.76
C LEU A 100 0.68 -3.04 -6.40
N ASP A 101 -0.40 -3.09 -5.64
CA ASP A 101 -1.17 -1.92 -5.21
C ASP A 101 -0.64 -1.27 -3.93
N SER A 102 0.44 -1.80 -3.35
CA SER A 102 1.07 -1.26 -2.15
C SER A 102 0.13 -1.28 -0.93
N ILE A 103 -0.63 -2.36 -0.76
CA ILE A 103 -1.58 -2.52 0.35
C ILE A 103 -0.92 -3.26 1.50
N PRO A 104 -0.91 -2.69 2.72
CA PRO A 104 -0.31 -3.33 3.88
C PRO A 104 -1.19 -4.51 4.34
N LEU A 105 -0.65 -5.72 4.25
CA LEU A 105 -1.31 -6.93 4.74
C LEU A 105 -0.34 -7.75 5.60
N VAL A 106 -0.87 -8.44 6.61
CA VAL A 106 -0.20 -9.53 7.30
C VAL A 106 -0.96 -10.81 7.01
N CYS A 107 -0.35 -11.70 6.23
CA CYS A 107 -0.91 -13.00 5.89
C CYS A 107 -0.34 -14.04 6.84
N ILE A 108 -1.18 -14.78 7.57
CA ILE A 108 -0.77 -15.83 8.50
C ILE A 108 -1.27 -17.16 7.98
N THR A 109 -0.35 -18.09 7.72
CA THR A 109 -0.69 -19.46 7.33
C THR A 109 -0.21 -20.47 8.37
N GLY A 110 -0.99 -21.52 8.55
CA GLY A 110 -0.51 -22.70 9.21
C GLY A 110 0.39 -23.51 8.28
N GLN A 111 1.35 -24.27 8.85
CA GLN A 111 2.21 -25.19 8.11
C GLN A 111 2.18 -26.56 8.80
N VAL A 112 2.55 -27.61 8.08
CA VAL A 112 2.80 -28.92 8.66
C VAL A 112 3.86 -28.81 9.78
N PRO A 113 3.91 -29.73 10.75
CA PRO A 113 4.96 -29.70 11.78
C PRO A 113 6.36 -29.55 11.15
N ALA A 114 7.26 -28.85 11.81
CA ALA A 114 8.58 -28.51 11.29
C ALA A 114 9.39 -29.75 10.83
N SER A 115 9.21 -30.88 11.52
CA SER A 115 9.84 -32.17 11.14
C SER A 115 9.33 -32.79 9.85
N MET A 116 8.18 -32.32 9.32
CA MET A 116 7.55 -32.83 8.10
C MET A 116 7.77 -31.92 6.89
N ILE A 117 8.34 -30.75 7.08
CA ILE A 117 8.66 -29.83 5.98
C ILE A 117 9.72 -30.44 5.07
N GLY A 118 9.47 -30.47 3.76
CA GLY A 118 10.34 -31.07 2.75
C GLY A 118 10.19 -32.59 2.61
N THR A 119 9.12 -33.17 3.14
CA THR A 119 8.86 -34.64 3.06
C THR A 119 7.67 -35.00 2.19
N ASP A 120 7.13 -34.06 1.41
CA ASP A 120 5.90 -34.23 0.64
C ASP A 120 4.69 -34.65 1.50
N ALA A 121 4.63 -34.11 2.72
CA ALA A 121 3.54 -34.37 3.66
C ALA A 121 2.19 -33.87 3.11
N PHE A 122 1.08 -34.44 3.60
CA PHE A 122 -0.26 -34.02 3.18
C PHE A 122 -0.49 -32.52 3.39
N GLN A 123 -0.84 -31.83 2.33
CA GLN A 123 -1.04 -30.36 2.30
C GLN A 123 0.22 -29.57 2.68
N GLU A 124 1.40 -30.10 2.45
CA GLU A 124 2.62 -29.32 2.48
C GLU A 124 2.81 -28.55 1.16
N VAL A 125 3.33 -27.35 1.25
CA VAL A 125 3.85 -26.58 0.11
C VAL A 125 4.94 -25.64 0.61
N ASP A 126 5.94 -25.35 -0.21
CA ASP A 126 6.96 -24.33 0.08
C ASP A 126 6.35 -22.92 0.00
N THR A 127 5.58 -22.57 1.01
CA THR A 127 4.96 -21.25 1.15
C THR A 127 6.00 -20.14 1.20
N TYR A 128 7.16 -20.42 1.83
CA TYR A 128 8.27 -19.46 1.89
C TYR A 128 8.78 -19.11 0.49
N GLY A 129 9.07 -20.10 -0.33
CA GLY A 129 9.54 -19.91 -1.71
C GLY A 129 8.53 -19.22 -2.61
N ILE A 130 7.26 -19.63 -2.55
CA ILE A 130 6.18 -19.04 -3.34
C ILE A 130 5.96 -17.56 -2.98
N SER A 131 6.08 -17.18 -1.72
CA SER A 131 5.78 -15.83 -1.25
C SER A 131 6.90 -14.81 -1.48
N ILE A 132 8.15 -15.23 -1.73
CA ILE A 132 9.29 -14.32 -1.98
C ILE A 132 8.98 -13.23 -3.02
N PRO A 133 8.51 -13.52 -4.24
CA PRO A 133 8.31 -12.51 -5.28
C PRO A 133 7.07 -11.64 -5.08
N ILE A 134 6.14 -12.05 -4.24
CA ILE A 134 4.83 -11.40 -4.09
C ILE A 134 4.63 -10.68 -2.76
N THR A 135 5.65 -10.66 -1.90
CA THR A 135 5.60 -10.00 -0.59
C THR A 135 6.72 -8.97 -0.42
N LYS A 136 6.61 -8.12 0.59
CA LYS A 136 7.74 -7.30 1.05
C LYS A 136 8.72 -8.12 1.87
N HIS A 137 8.20 -9.02 2.67
CA HIS A 137 8.96 -9.96 3.47
C HIS A 137 8.11 -11.18 3.81
N ASN A 138 8.76 -12.29 4.11
CA ASN A 138 8.11 -13.52 4.53
C ASN A 138 8.92 -14.20 5.63
N TYR A 139 8.23 -14.96 6.48
CA TYR A 139 8.78 -15.70 7.60
C TYR A 139 8.29 -17.14 7.57
N LEU A 140 9.19 -18.08 7.80
CA LEU A 140 8.88 -19.42 8.28
C LEU A 140 9.35 -19.50 9.74
N VAL A 141 8.41 -19.50 10.67
CA VAL A 141 8.69 -19.50 12.11
C VAL A 141 9.12 -20.90 12.55
N ARG A 142 10.36 -21.08 12.98
CA ARG A 142 10.91 -22.39 13.35
C ARG A 142 10.80 -22.69 14.84
N HIS A 143 10.77 -21.67 15.68
CA HIS A 143 10.68 -21.78 17.13
C HIS A 143 9.68 -20.79 17.70
N ILE A 144 8.95 -21.18 18.74
CA ILE A 144 7.95 -20.33 19.39
C ILE A 144 8.55 -19.01 19.92
N SER A 145 9.82 -19.01 20.33
CA SER A 145 10.53 -17.82 20.81
C SER A 145 10.70 -16.72 19.73
N GLU A 146 10.55 -17.05 18.45
CA GLU A 146 10.63 -16.09 17.36
C GLU A 146 9.31 -15.29 17.18
N LEU A 147 8.17 -15.89 17.58
CA LEU A 147 6.84 -15.32 17.32
C LEU A 147 6.68 -13.87 17.79
N PRO A 148 7.11 -13.48 18.99
CA PRO A 148 6.92 -12.11 19.45
C PRO A 148 7.55 -11.08 18.51
N GLN A 149 8.81 -11.31 18.14
CA GLN A 149 9.54 -10.40 17.27
C GLN A 149 9.05 -10.46 15.83
N VAL A 150 8.79 -11.66 15.29
CA VAL A 150 8.26 -11.85 13.93
C VAL A 150 6.93 -11.12 13.76
N MET A 151 6.03 -11.22 14.72
CA MET A 151 4.73 -10.53 14.66
C MET A 151 4.91 -9.00 14.67
N SER A 152 5.71 -8.45 15.59
CA SER A 152 5.98 -7.01 15.62
C SER A 152 6.63 -6.52 14.31
N ASP A 153 7.65 -7.23 13.82
CA ASP A 153 8.36 -6.90 12.58
C ASP A 153 7.44 -6.99 11.35
N ALA A 154 6.55 -7.98 11.28
CA ALA A 154 5.63 -8.13 10.16
C ALA A 154 4.72 -6.90 10.00
N PHE A 155 4.15 -6.41 11.09
CA PHE A 155 3.32 -5.19 11.06
C PHE A 155 4.14 -3.95 10.73
N ARG A 156 5.32 -3.81 11.34
CA ARG A 156 6.24 -2.71 11.04
C ARG A 156 6.64 -2.70 9.56
N ILE A 157 7.03 -3.84 8.99
CA ILE A 157 7.44 -3.96 7.59
C ILE A 157 6.27 -3.70 6.64
N ALA A 158 5.08 -4.26 6.94
CA ALA A 158 3.92 -4.09 6.08
C ALA A 158 3.56 -2.64 5.82
N GLN A 159 3.71 -1.76 6.81
CA GLN A 159 3.29 -0.34 6.74
C GLN A 159 4.43 0.66 6.53
N SER A 160 5.71 0.26 6.70
CA SER A 160 6.85 1.16 6.57
C SER A 160 7.28 1.37 5.12
N GLY A 161 7.77 2.55 4.78
CA GLY A 161 8.15 2.90 3.41
C GLY A 161 6.96 2.70 2.46
N ARG A 162 7.19 2.12 1.27
CA ARG A 162 6.10 1.68 0.41
C ARG A 162 5.37 0.52 1.07
N PRO A 163 4.07 0.64 1.42
CA PRO A 163 3.32 -0.43 2.05
C PRO A 163 3.24 -1.69 1.18
N GLY A 164 2.94 -2.82 1.82
CA GLY A 164 2.78 -4.08 1.08
C GLY A 164 2.66 -5.29 2.01
N PRO A 165 2.36 -6.47 1.46
CA PRO A 165 2.08 -7.67 2.24
C PRO A 165 3.33 -8.27 2.85
N VAL A 166 3.17 -8.82 4.06
CA VAL A 166 4.13 -9.71 4.75
C VAL A 166 3.44 -11.04 5.02
N TRP A 167 4.17 -12.13 4.82
CA TRP A 167 3.65 -13.49 5.02
C TRP A 167 4.36 -14.18 6.17
N ILE A 168 3.59 -14.76 7.10
CA ILE A 168 4.08 -15.51 8.25
C ILE A 168 3.53 -16.93 8.17
N ASP A 169 4.42 -17.91 7.96
CA ASP A 169 4.08 -19.33 7.91
C ASP A 169 4.46 -19.98 9.24
N ILE A 170 3.47 -20.56 9.95
CA ILE A 170 3.64 -21.02 11.34
C ILE A 170 3.36 -22.51 11.43
N PRO A 171 4.39 -23.36 11.59
CA PRO A 171 4.24 -24.79 11.77
C PRO A 171 3.35 -25.15 12.97
N LYS A 172 2.60 -26.25 12.83
CA LYS A 172 1.61 -26.68 13.83
C LYS A 172 2.21 -26.97 15.20
N ASP A 173 3.42 -27.52 15.25
CA ASP A 173 4.16 -27.75 16.48
C ASP A 173 4.57 -26.46 17.19
N VAL A 174 4.92 -25.40 16.43
CA VAL A 174 5.16 -24.06 16.97
C VAL A 174 3.88 -23.46 17.58
N GLN A 175 2.72 -23.67 16.93
CA GLN A 175 1.43 -23.18 17.43
C GLN A 175 1.02 -23.86 18.76
N THR A 176 1.41 -25.12 18.96
CA THR A 176 1.06 -25.90 20.16
C THR A 176 2.13 -25.89 21.24
N ALA A 177 3.36 -25.46 20.92
CA ALA A 177 4.42 -25.30 21.91
C ALA A 177 4.05 -24.23 22.96
N GLU A 178 4.61 -24.36 24.18
CA GLU A 178 4.41 -23.41 25.28
C GLU A 178 5.65 -22.56 25.50
N ILE A 179 5.45 -21.32 25.90
CA ILE A 179 6.51 -20.37 26.22
C ILE A 179 6.14 -19.53 27.45
N GLU A 180 7.12 -19.20 28.25
CA GLU A 180 7.04 -18.22 29.31
C GLU A 180 7.77 -16.95 28.86
N ILE A 181 7.10 -15.80 28.98
CA ILE A 181 7.59 -14.51 28.51
C ILE A 181 7.41 -13.47 29.61
N ASP A 182 8.47 -12.77 29.95
CA ASP A 182 8.43 -11.65 30.91
C ASP A 182 8.04 -10.32 30.26
N VAL A 183 8.52 -10.09 29.00
CA VAL A 183 8.30 -8.84 28.27
C VAL A 183 7.95 -9.16 26.83
N LEU A 184 6.83 -8.64 26.35
CA LEU A 184 6.45 -8.70 24.93
C LEU A 184 7.02 -7.46 24.19
N PRO A 185 7.40 -7.59 22.91
CA PRO A 185 7.80 -6.44 22.11
C PRO A 185 6.64 -5.45 21.97
N GLU A 186 6.98 -4.19 21.72
CA GLU A 186 5.97 -3.20 21.35
C GLU A 186 5.31 -3.56 20.02
N PRO A 187 4.04 -3.14 19.82
CA PRO A 187 3.37 -3.26 18.53
C PRO A 187 4.24 -2.70 17.39
N GLY A 188 4.19 -3.36 16.24
CA GLY A 188 4.96 -2.93 15.08
C GLY A 188 4.40 -1.62 14.51
N GLU A 189 5.05 -0.51 14.78
CA GLU A 189 4.69 0.80 14.25
C GLU A 189 5.40 1.11 12.93
N ARG A 190 4.83 2.03 12.15
CA ARG A 190 5.44 2.52 10.91
C ARG A 190 6.77 3.19 11.21
N ALA A 191 7.83 2.78 10.50
CA ALA A 191 9.11 3.46 10.59
C ALA A 191 9.03 4.89 10.03
N PRO A 192 9.83 5.83 10.53
CA PRO A 192 9.90 7.18 10.00
C PRO A 192 10.18 7.20 8.49
N ALA A 193 9.60 8.18 7.78
CA ALA A 193 9.92 8.40 6.38
C ALA A 193 11.39 8.84 6.21
N PRO A 194 12.00 8.58 5.04
CA PRO A 194 13.36 9.05 4.76
C PRO A 194 13.45 10.58 4.83
N GLU A 195 14.57 11.08 5.36
CA GLU A 195 14.88 12.49 5.29
C GLU A 195 15.22 12.92 3.86
N PHE A 196 14.86 14.12 3.49
CA PHE A 196 15.11 14.69 2.18
C PHE A 196 15.69 16.10 2.23
N SER A 197 16.40 16.48 1.17
CA SER A 197 17.13 17.75 1.07
C SER A 197 16.18 18.95 0.92
N ALA A 198 16.43 20.01 1.67
CA ALA A 198 15.77 21.28 1.46
C ALA A 198 16.13 21.94 0.11
N GLU A 199 17.28 21.58 -0.49
CA GLU A 199 17.67 22.02 -1.82
C GLU A 199 16.76 21.43 -2.90
N SER A 200 16.48 20.13 -2.86
CA SER A 200 15.56 19.50 -3.80
C SER A 200 14.14 20.07 -3.76
N VAL A 201 13.68 20.51 -2.58
CA VAL A 201 12.39 21.21 -2.46
C VAL A 201 12.45 22.62 -3.08
N ARG A 202 13.56 23.38 -2.89
CA ARG A 202 13.74 24.69 -3.55
C ARG A 202 13.79 24.55 -5.08
N ASP A 203 14.51 23.54 -5.58
CA ASP A 203 14.59 23.28 -7.01
C ASP A 203 13.23 22.91 -7.61
N ALA A 204 12.47 22.07 -6.90
CA ALA A 204 11.11 21.74 -7.29
C ALA A 204 10.21 23.00 -7.32
N ALA A 205 10.26 23.84 -6.27
CA ALA A 205 9.50 25.08 -6.22
C ALA A 205 9.85 26.02 -7.38
N ALA A 206 11.14 26.22 -7.63
CA ALA A 206 11.62 27.08 -8.73
C ALA A 206 11.13 26.57 -10.10
N MET A 207 11.17 25.24 -10.33
CA MET A 207 10.65 24.64 -11.56
C MET A 207 9.14 24.82 -11.71
N ILE A 208 8.38 24.64 -10.62
CA ILE A 208 6.91 24.80 -10.63
C ILE A 208 6.55 26.26 -10.90
N ASN A 209 7.20 27.21 -10.22
CA ASN A 209 6.93 28.63 -10.39
C ASN A 209 7.28 29.14 -11.80
N ALA A 210 8.31 28.57 -12.44
CA ALA A 210 8.73 28.93 -13.79
C ALA A 210 7.93 28.26 -14.92
N ALA A 211 7.24 27.13 -14.64
CA ALA A 211 6.52 26.37 -15.64
C ALA A 211 5.32 27.14 -16.21
N LYS A 212 5.13 27.03 -17.51
CA LYS A 212 4.00 27.67 -18.21
C LYS A 212 2.82 26.73 -18.42
N ARG A 213 3.08 25.45 -18.56
CA ARG A 213 2.08 24.40 -18.81
C ARG A 213 2.28 23.19 -17.90
N PRO A 214 2.32 23.40 -16.58
CA PRO A 214 2.49 22.29 -15.65
C PRO A 214 1.22 21.43 -15.55
N VAL A 215 1.43 20.13 -15.26
CA VAL A 215 0.38 19.19 -14.91
C VAL A 215 0.79 18.47 -13.63
N LEU A 216 -0.15 18.33 -12.70
CA LEU A 216 0.00 17.51 -11.50
C LEU A 216 -0.49 16.09 -11.82
N TYR A 217 0.36 15.10 -11.53
CA TYR A 217 0.07 13.69 -11.76
C TYR A 217 0.13 12.94 -10.41
N LEU A 218 -1.03 12.45 -9.96
CA LEU A 218 -1.20 11.83 -8.64
C LEU A 218 -1.32 10.31 -8.76
N GLY A 219 -0.61 9.60 -7.90
CA GLY A 219 -0.75 8.17 -7.68
C GLY A 219 -1.22 7.80 -6.29
N GLY A 220 -1.35 6.49 -6.04
CA GLY A 220 -1.82 5.96 -4.76
C GLY A 220 -0.98 6.36 -3.55
N GLY A 221 0.32 6.64 -3.74
CA GLY A 221 1.20 7.12 -2.67
C GLY A 221 0.88 8.52 -2.14
N ALA A 222 -0.02 9.24 -2.79
CA ALA A 222 -0.42 10.59 -2.42
C ALA A 222 -1.73 10.67 -1.60
N ILE A 223 -2.42 9.53 -1.38
CA ILE A 223 -3.78 9.49 -0.80
C ILE A 223 -3.86 10.18 0.56
N ASN A 224 -2.86 10.02 1.41
CA ASN A 224 -2.85 10.58 2.76
C ASN A 224 -2.65 12.10 2.79
N ALA A 225 -2.22 12.72 1.69
CA ALA A 225 -1.97 14.15 1.55
C ALA A 225 -3.07 14.87 0.75
N ALA A 226 -4.31 14.37 0.75
CA ALA A 226 -5.36 14.87 -0.13
C ALA A 226 -5.71 16.35 0.08
N ASP A 227 -5.67 16.85 1.31
CA ASP A 227 -5.97 18.25 1.63
C ASP A 227 -4.83 19.19 1.20
N GLU A 228 -3.56 18.80 1.46
CA GLU A 228 -2.37 19.52 1.00
C GLU A 228 -2.29 19.56 -0.52
N ILE A 229 -2.66 18.46 -1.17
CA ILE A 229 -2.69 18.38 -2.64
C ILE A 229 -3.73 19.32 -3.23
N ARG A 230 -4.93 19.43 -2.65
CA ARG A 230 -5.94 20.39 -3.12
C ARG A 230 -5.45 21.82 -2.99
N GLN A 231 -4.89 22.18 -1.83
CA GLN A 231 -4.28 23.49 -1.59
C GLN A 231 -3.14 23.77 -2.59
N PHE A 232 -2.29 22.79 -2.84
CA PHE A 232 -1.18 22.89 -3.79
C PHE A 232 -1.68 23.08 -5.23
N ALA A 233 -2.63 22.24 -5.67
CA ALA A 233 -3.20 22.34 -7.00
C ALA A 233 -3.89 23.69 -7.23
N GLU A 234 -4.65 24.19 -6.27
CA GLU A 234 -5.34 25.47 -6.32
C GLU A 234 -4.35 26.64 -6.31
N LYS A 235 -3.40 26.67 -5.37
CA LYS A 235 -2.41 27.76 -5.25
C LYS A 235 -1.57 27.88 -6.49
N ALA A 236 -1.06 26.78 -7.01
CA ALA A 236 -0.24 26.74 -8.21
C ALA A 236 -1.05 26.68 -9.51
N ASN A 237 -2.39 26.60 -9.45
CA ASN A 237 -3.31 26.46 -10.57
C ASN A 237 -2.93 25.35 -11.55
N LEU A 238 -2.80 24.12 -10.99
CA LEU A 238 -2.31 22.93 -11.70
C LEU A 238 -3.45 22.05 -12.19
N PRO A 239 -3.70 21.92 -13.50
CA PRO A 239 -4.51 20.83 -14.02
C PRO A 239 -3.99 19.50 -13.50
N THR A 240 -4.86 18.67 -12.93
CA THR A 240 -4.49 17.50 -12.13
C THR A 240 -5.10 16.24 -12.71
N THR A 241 -4.24 15.27 -13.02
CA THR A 241 -4.64 13.92 -13.43
C THR A 241 -4.27 12.88 -12.37
N MET A 242 -5.00 11.78 -12.36
CA MET A 242 -4.93 10.78 -11.30
C MET A 242 -4.84 9.37 -11.89
N THR A 243 -4.07 8.48 -11.23
CA THR A 243 -4.20 7.04 -11.46
C THR A 243 -5.51 6.53 -10.89
N LEU A 244 -5.89 5.29 -11.24
CA LEU A 244 -7.05 4.62 -10.65
C LEU A 244 -7.04 4.69 -9.11
N MET A 245 -5.86 4.47 -8.50
CA MET A 245 -5.69 4.46 -7.04
C MET A 245 -5.83 5.84 -6.40
N ALA A 246 -5.67 6.92 -7.15
CA ALA A 246 -5.77 8.29 -6.67
C ALA A 246 -7.09 8.97 -7.02
N LEU A 247 -7.99 8.29 -7.75
CA LEU A 247 -9.28 8.86 -8.12
C LEU A 247 -10.07 9.29 -6.88
N GLY A 248 -10.62 10.49 -6.92
CA GLY A 248 -11.37 11.09 -5.83
C GLY A 248 -10.58 12.09 -4.98
N MET A 249 -9.26 12.16 -5.09
CA MET A 249 -8.44 13.15 -4.38
C MET A 249 -8.83 14.59 -4.78
N LEU A 250 -9.06 14.82 -6.09
CA LEU A 250 -9.81 15.97 -6.56
C LEU A 250 -11.19 15.49 -7.04
N PRO A 251 -12.29 16.09 -6.58
CA PRO A 251 -13.62 15.76 -7.07
C PRO A 251 -13.73 15.92 -8.59
N LYS A 252 -14.54 15.09 -9.26
CA LYS A 252 -14.72 15.18 -10.72
C LYS A 252 -15.18 16.57 -11.18
N ALA A 253 -15.98 17.25 -10.37
CA ALA A 253 -16.49 18.60 -10.67
C ALA A 253 -15.46 19.71 -10.37
N HIS A 254 -14.30 19.40 -9.79
CA HIS A 254 -13.28 20.41 -9.49
C HIS A 254 -12.69 20.97 -10.79
N PRO A 255 -12.58 22.32 -10.95
CA PRO A 255 -12.16 22.93 -12.21
C PRO A 255 -10.74 22.55 -12.67
N LEU A 256 -9.90 22.03 -11.77
CA LEU A 256 -8.56 21.52 -12.09
C LEU A 256 -8.54 20.02 -12.36
N SER A 257 -9.62 19.28 -12.13
CA SER A 257 -9.65 17.84 -12.30
C SER A 257 -9.70 17.45 -13.79
N LEU A 258 -8.71 16.68 -14.23
CA LEU A 258 -8.65 16.08 -15.57
C LEU A 258 -9.12 14.61 -15.55
N GLY A 259 -9.44 14.08 -14.36
CA GLY A 259 -9.74 12.64 -14.21
C GLY A 259 -8.52 11.75 -14.41
N MET A 260 -8.74 10.54 -14.92
CA MET A 260 -7.71 9.53 -15.11
C MET A 260 -6.92 9.77 -16.40
N LEU A 261 -5.63 9.38 -16.39
CA LEU A 261 -4.74 9.39 -17.55
C LEU A 261 -4.57 7.98 -18.14
N GLY A 262 -3.87 7.91 -19.27
CA GLY A 262 -3.42 6.66 -19.88
C GLY A 262 -4.51 5.95 -20.69
N MET A 263 -4.42 4.63 -20.76
CA MET A 263 -5.29 3.78 -21.60
C MET A 263 -6.79 3.96 -21.30
N HIS A 264 -7.12 4.13 -20.03
CA HIS A 264 -8.50 4.30 -19.55
C HIS A 264 -8.85 5.76 -19.23
N GLY A 265 -7.94 6.68 -19.54
CA GLY A 265 -8.13 8.12 -19.34
C GLY A 265 -8.88 8.79 -20.48
N ALA A 266 -9.42 9.98 -20.21
CA ALA A 266 -10.04 10.78 -21.25
C ALA A 266 -9.00 11.18 -22.32
N ARG A 267 -9.43 11.19 -23.59
CA ARG A 267 -8.58 11.60 -24.71
C ARG A 267 -8.01 13.01 -24.52
N SER A 268 -8.85 13.94 -24.04
CA SER A 268 -8.43 15.30 -23.67
C SER A 268 -7.31 15.31 -22.64
N THR A 269 -7.40 14.49 -21.58
CA THR A 269 -6.37 14.38 -20.54
C THR A 269 -5.02 13.94 -21.11
N ASN A 270 -5.03 12.94 -21.99
CA ASN A 270 -3.80 12.47 -22.64
C ASN A 270 -3.17 13.54 -23.56
N PHE A 271 -3.98 14.31 -24.29
CA PHE A 271 -3.47 15.43 -25.09
C PHE A 271 -2.93 16.59 -24.25
N ILE A 272 -3.57 16.89 -23.11
CA ILE A 272 -3.09 17.91 -22.16
C ILE A 272 -1.72 17.50 -21.60
N LEU A 273 -1.56 16.24 -21.21
CA LEU A 273 -0.26 15.72 -20.75
C LEU A 273 0.84 15.86 -21.80
N GLN A 274 0.56 15.53 -23.07
CA GLN A 274 1.53 15.64 -24.16
C GLN A 274 1.97 17.08 -24.44
N GLN A 275 1.14 18.06 -24.12
CA GLN A 275 1.46 19.49 -24.30
C GLN A 275 2.08 20.14 -23.07
N SER A 276 2.21 19.41 -21.96
CA SER A 276 2.82 19.93 -20.73
C SER A 276 4.32 20.21 -20.90
N ASP A 277 4.82 21.20 -20.17
CA ASP A 277 6.26 21.50 -20.03
C ASP A 277 6.84 21.03 -18.70
N LEU A 278 5.98 20.68 -17.74
CA LEU A 278 6.35 20.12 -16.46
C LEU A 278 5.30 19.12 -15.98
N LEU A 279 5.77 17.95 -15.55
CA LEU A 279 5.00 17.00 -14.75
C LEU A 279 5.47 17.04 -13.31
N VAL A 280 4.55 17.32 -12.38
CA VAL A 280 4.76 17.15 -10.94
C VAL A 280 4.11 15.84 -10.56
N VAL A 281 4.91 14.82 -10.28
CA VAL A 281 4.47 13.45 -10.06
C VAL A 281 4.59 13.11 -8.58
N LEU A 282 3.46 12.86 -7.94
CA LEU A 282 3.39 12.58 -6.50
C LEU A 282 2.84 11.17 -6.26
N GLY A 283 3.68 10.28 -5.73
CA GLY A 283 3.31 8.91 -5.37
C GLY A 283 2.80 8.05 -6.52
N ALA A 284 3.32 8.25 -7.74
CA ALA A 284 2.93 7.52 -8.95
C ALA A 284 4.14 6.87 -9.63
N ARG A 285 3.98 5.64 -10.13
CA ARG A 285 5.07 4.77 -10.60
C ARG A 285 5.36 4.83 -12.10
N PHE A 286 4.63 5.58 -12.89
CA PHE A 286 4.72 5.57 -14.36
C PHE A 286 4.47 4.18 -14.97
N ASP A 287 3.44 3.47 -14.49
CA ASP A 287 3.09 2.15 -15.02
C ASP A 287 2.69 2.22 -16.51
N ASP A 288 2.71 1.05 -17.17
CA ASP A 288 2.47 0.93 -18.61
C ASP A 288 1.04 1.35 -19.04
N ARG A 289 0.05 1.18 -18.16
CA ARG A 289 -1.34 1.59 -18.43
C ARG A 289 -1.50 3.10 -18.40
N ALA A 290 -0.68 3.79 -17.62
CA ALA A 290 -0.64 5.24 -17.55
C ALA A 290 0.20 5.87 -18.66
N THR A 291 1.37 5.30 -18.95
CA THR A 291 2.36 5.90 -19.89
C THR A 291 2.22 5.42 -21.31
N GLY A 292 1.75 4.19 -21.53
CA GLY A 292 1.84 3.55 -22.82
C GLY A 292 3.29 3.43 -23.27
N LYS A 293 3.60 3.90 -24.49
CA LYS A 293 4.96 3.90 -25.01
C LYS A 293 5.82 4.98 -24.33
N VAL A 294 6.67 4.55 -23.42
CA VAL A 294 7.45 5.42 -22.51
C VAL A 294 8.21 6.52 -23.22
N ALA A 295 8.80 6.22 -24.40
CA ALA A 295 9.57 7.20 -25.18
C ALA A 295 8.71 8.36 -25.70
N GLU A 296 7.41 8.11 -25.93
CA GLU A 296 6.45 9.08 -26.45
C GLU A 296 5.65 9.77 -25.35
N PHE A 297 5.73 9.30 -24.11
CA PHE A 297 5.01 9.90 -22.98
C PHE A 297 5.66 11.20 -22.53
N CYS A 298 4.98 12.33 -22.79
CA CYS A 298 5.39 13.68 -22.38
C CYS A 298 6.89 13.97 -22.69
N PRO A 299 7.36 13.83 -23.94
CA PRO A 299 8.78 13.87 -24.29
C PRO A 299 9.43 15.24 -24.04
N ASN A 300 8.63 16.29 -23.99
CA ASN A 300 9.10 17.69 -23.81
C ASN A 300 8.92 18.20 -22.38
N ALA A 301 8.32 17.42 -21.50
CA ALA A 301 8.07 17.84 -20.12
C ALA A 301 9.29 17.55 -19.24
N LYS A 302 9.67 18.52 -18.41
CA LYS A 302 10.49 18.25 -17.23
C LYS A 302 9.69 17.45 -16.22
N ILE A 303 10.37 16.73 -15.32
CA ILE A 303 9.71 15.87 -14.34
C ILE A 303 10.26 16.16 -12.95
N ILE A 304 9.36 16.46 -12.02
CA ILE A 304 9.58 16.36 -10.58
C ILE A 304 8.90 15.08 -10.12
N HIS A 305 9.62 14.20 -9.43
CA HIS A 305 9.07 12.92 -8.96
C HIS A 305 9.29 12.77 -7.45
N VAL A 306 8.20 12.68 -6.71
CA VAL A 306 8.20 12.40 -5.27
C VAL A 306 7.61 11.01 -5.06
N ASP A 307 8.40 10.13 -4.48
CA ASP A 307 7.96 8.77 -4.11
C ASP A 307 8.73 8.30 -2.87
N ILE A 308 8.05 7.56 -1.99
CA ILE A 308 8.70 6.98 -0.80
C ILE A 308 9.63 5.82 -1.16
N ASP A 309 9.35 5.15 -2.27
CA ASP A 309 10.15 4.02 -2.76
C ASP A 309 11.29 4.51 -3.67
N ARG A 310 12.53 4.44 -3.15
CA ARG A 310 13.73 4.80 -3.91
C ARG A 310 13.83 4.05 -5.24
N ALA A 311 13.32 2.81 -5.30
CA ALA A 311 13.40 1.99 -6.50
C ALA A 311 12.49 2.47 -7.64
N GLU A 312 11.46 3.28 -7.37
CA GLU A 312 10.59 3.86 -8.39
C GLU A 312 11.16 5.14 -9.00
N LEU A 313 12.06 5.84 -8.27
CA LEU A 313 12.67 7.08 -8.76
C LEU A 313 13.67 6.80 -9.89
N GLY A 314 13.36 7.28 -11.10
CA GLY A 314 14.19 7.10 -12.28
C GLY A 314 14.08 5.73 -12.96
N LYS A 315 13.20 4.84 -12.50
CA LYS A 315 13.02 3.49 -13.03
C LYS A 315 12.46 3.49 -14.47
N ILE A 316 11.43 4.25 -14.74
CA ILE A 316 10.74 4.33 -16.04
C ILE A 316 11.04 5.66 -16.75
N LYS A 317 10.90 6.77 -16.04
CA LYS A 317 11.19 8.12 -16.55
C LYS A 317 12.21 8.79 -15.66
N GLN A 318 13.24 9.37 -16.26
CA GLN A 318 14.23 10.14 -15.50
C GLN A 318 13.61 11.43 -14.98
N ALA A 319 13.73 11.66 -13.69
CA ALA A 319 13.28 12.89 -13.06
C ALA A 319 14.40 13.95 -13.10
N HIS A 320 14.03 15.21 -13.31
CA HIS A 320 14.93 16.37 -13.18
C HIS A 320 15.15 16.72 -11.71
N VAL A 321 14.09 16.56 -10.90
CA VAL A 321 14.16 16.59 -9.43
C VAL A 321 13.49 15.34 -8.90
N ALA A 322 14.24 14.52 -8.17
CA ALA A 322 13.75 13.29 -7.52
C ALA A 322 13.84 13.46 -6.00
N ILE A 323 12.73 13.22 -5.31
CA ILE A 323 12.65 13.36 -3.85
C ILE A 323 12.12 12.04 -3.27
N GLN A 324 12.97 11.36 -2.50
CA GLN A 324 12.54 10.17 -1.76
C GLN A 324 11.95 10.60 -0.42
N ALA A 325 10.62 10.65 -0.35
CA ALA A 325 9.91 11.05 0.87
C ALA A 325 8.42 10.68 0.80
N ASP A 326 7.72 10.82 1.94
CA ASP A 326 6.26 10.90 1.91
C ASP A 326 5.80 12.20 1.24
N VAL A 327 4.67 12.13 0.56
CA VAL A 327 4.13 13.27 -0.21
C VAL A 327 3.70 14.42 0.70
N ASP A 328 3.08 14.14 1.84
CA ASP A 328 2.65 15.11 2.84
C ASP A 328 3.84 15.89 3.44
N ASP A 329 4.94 15.20 3.77
CA ASP A 329 6.17 15.82 4.28
C ASP A 329 6.77 16.80 3.25
N VAL A 330 6.78 16.40 1.96
CA VAL A 330 7.27 17.28 0.90
C VAL A 330 6.35 18.48 0.70
N LEU A 331 5.03 18.25 0.63
CA LEU A 331 4.07 19.32 0.41
C LEU A 331 4.08 20.36 1.55
N THR A 332 4.24 19.92 2.80
CA THR A 332 4.40 20.84 3.96
C THR A 332 5.53 21.81 3.76
N LYS A 333 6.67 21.38 3.16
CA LYS A 333 7.83 22.25 2.91
C LYS A 333 7.77 22.98 1.57
N LEU A 334 7.04 22.44 0.59
CA LEU A 334 6.93 22.97 -0.75
C LEU A 334 5.88 24.09 -0.86
N LEU A 335 4.70 23.92 -0.25
CA LEU A 335 3.59 24.86 -0.31
C LEU A 335 3.95 26.30 0.03
N PRO A 336 4.78 26.59 1.06
CA PRO A 336 5.19 27.96 1.36
C PRO A 336 6.02 28.63 0.26
N GLN A 337 6.68 27.84 -0.58
CA GLN A 337 7.61 28.31 -1.64
C GLN A 337 6.93 28.43 -3.02
N ILE A 338 5.65 28.09 -3.11
CA ILE A 338 4.89 28.17 -4.37
C ILE A 338 4.24 29.54 -4.50
N ASP A 339 4.46 30.16 -5.64
CA ASP A 339 3.79 31.40 -6.01
C ASP A 339 2.39 31.12 -6.55
N ALA A 340 1.42 31.97 -6.20
CA ALA A 340 0.12 31.93 -6.84
C ALA A 340 0.24 32.35 -8.32
N GLN A 341 -0.19 31.47 -9.23
CA GLN A 341 -0.05 31.65 -10.67
C GLN A 341 -1.42 31.59 -11.36
N PRO A 342 -1.86 32.59 -12.12
CA PRO A 342 -3.15 32.53 -12.82
C PRO A 342 -3.13 31.51 -13.97
N ARG A 343 -2.03 31.37 -14.71
CA ARG A 343 -1.84 30.46 -15.85
C ARG A 343 -2.99 30.46 -16.86
N ASP A 344 -3.60 31.63 -17.12
CA ASP A 344 -4.82 31.77 -17.92
C ASP A 344 -4.71 31.17 -19.32
N ALA A 345 -3.57 31.38 -20.00
CA ALA A 345 -3.32 30.82 -21.32
C ALA A 345 -3.33 29.28 -21.31
N TRP A 346 -2.75 28.67 -20.27
CA TRP A 346 -2.74 27.21 -20.11
C TRP A 346 -4.12 26.69 -19.75
N ARG A 347 -4.82 27.34 -18.82
CA ARG A 347 -6.19 26.99 -18.45
C ARG A 347 -7.14 27.08 -19.63
N GLY A 348 -6.99 28.13 -20.46
CA GLY A 348 -7.75 28.28 -21.71
C GLY A 348 -7.49 27.12 -22.69
N LYS A 349 -6.21 26.71 -22.86
CA LYS A 349 -5.88 25.57 -23.72
C LYS A 349 -6.40 24.24 -23.18
N VAL A 350 -6.39 24.04 -21.86
CA VAL A 350 -7.00 22.87 -21.21
C VAL A 350 -8.49 22.82 -21.50
N ALA A 351 -9.20 23.93 -21.33
CA ALA A 351 -10.64 24.01 -21.62
C ALA A 351 -10.95 23.74 -23.10
N GLU A 352 -10.16 24.29 -24.02
CA GLU A 352 -10.26 24.04 -25.47
C GLU A 352 -10.16 22.52 -25.77
N LEU A 353 -9.13 21.85 -25.24
CA LEU A 353 -8.93 20.41 -25.45
C LEU A 353 -10.06 19.57 -24.84
N GLN A 354 -10.61 19.97 -23.69
CA GLN A 354 -11.75 19.29 -23.09
C GLN A 354 -13.04 19.46 -23.91
N GLN A 355 -13.21 20.60 -24.59
CA GLN A 355 -14.33 20.82 -25.50
C GLN A 355 -14.15 20.06 -26.83
N GLU A 356 -12.92 20.02 -27.37
CA GLU A 356 -12.60 19.28 -28.60
C GLU A 356 -12.76 17.77 -28.44
N PHE A 357 -12.39 17.23 -27.25
CA PHE A 357 -12.47 15.81 -26.93
C PHE A 357 -13.33 15.61 -25.67
N PRO A 358 -14.63 15.82 -25.73
CA PRO A 358 -15.51 15.61 -24.59
C PRO A 358 -15.49 14.13 -24.19
N GLY A 359 -15.46 13.86 -22.89
CA GLY A 359 -15.62 12.50 -22.37
C GLY A 359 -17.02 11.99 -22.76
N ALA A 360 -17.08 10.98 -23.58
CA ALA A 360 -18.36 10.34 -23.89
C ALA A 360 -18.86 9.61 -22.63
N ILE A 361 -19.95 10.11 -22.06
CA ILE A 361 -20.79 9.33 -21.16
C ILE A 361 -21.84 8.69 -22.08
N PRO A 362 -21.89 7.38 -22.24
CA PRO A 362 -22.91 6.75 -23.03
C PRO A 362 -24.29 7.05 -22.45
N GLU A 363 -25.26 7.21 -23.33
CA GLU A 363 -26.64 7.38 -22.89
C GLU A 363 -27.10 6.10 -22.16
N ALA A 364 -27.77 6.32 -21.02
CA ALA A 364 -28.36 5.22 -20.26
C ALA A 364 -29.43 4.53 -21.12
N GLY A 365 -29.14 3.38 -21.68
CA GLY A 365 -30.07 2.65 -22.51
C GLY A 365 -29.63 1.24 -22.93
N ASP A 366 -28.35 1.00 -23.01
CA ASP A 366 -27.83 -0.36 -23.29
C ASP A 366 -26.99 -0.87 -22.14
N PRO A 367 -27.54 -1.77 -21.28
CA PRO A 367 -26.77 -2.35 -20.17
C PRO A 367 -25.60 -3.23 -20.62
N LEU A 368 -25.44 -3.48 -21.92
CA LEU A 368 -24.38 -4.30 -22.50
C LEU A 368 -23.39 -3.49 -23.34
N SER A 369 -23.54 -2.16 -23.43
CA SER A 369 -22.55 -1.32 -24.12
C SER A 369 -21.27 -1.30 -23.32
N HIS A 370 -20.25 -1.97 -23.80
CA HIS A 370 -18.89 -1.93 -23.27
C HIS A 370 -18.17 -0.70 -23.84
N TYR A 371 -17.45 -0.02 -22.96
CA TYR A 371 -16.63 1.15 -23.29
C TYR A 371 -15.24 0.76 -23.70
#